data_7f7f897cb8fa70a905830ad81b431dce
#
_entry.id   7f7f897cb8fa70a905830ad81b431dce
#
_cell.length_a   1.000
_cell.length_b   1.000
_cell.length_c   1.000
_cell.angle_alpha   90.00
_cell.angle_beta   90.00
_cell.angle_gamma   90.00
#
_symmetry.space_group_name_H-M   'P 1'
#
loop_
_entity.id
_entity.type
_entity.pdbx_description
1 polymer ?
#
loop_
_entity_poly.entity_id
_entity_poly.type
_entity_poly.pdbx_seq_one_letter_code
_entity_poly.pdbx_strand_id
1 'polypeptide(L)'
;MATASACANQDFNITSGDLFRWSNRWPKFADYFGMALRLFETVNLADYMTDKEAVWQRVIEGHTLIPQSLEQVAMWSYWRHLWKPDWDIVSSRTKARQFGFHDIVDSEAMFFRMFDHFHVAKVFL
;
A
#
# COMPACT_ATOMS: atom_id res chain seq x y z
N MET A 1 17.91 -12.35 10.25
CA MET A 1 18.37 -11.53 11.41
C MET A 1 17.89 -12.11 12.72
N ALA A 2 16.65 -12.53 12.87
CA ALA A 2 16.13 -13.06 14.16
C ALA A 2 16.91 -14.25 14.75
N THR A 3 17.59 -15.03 13.92
CA THR A 3 18.35 -16.22 14.33
C THR A 3 19.87 -16.01 14.40
N ALA A 4 20.37 -14.82 14.02
CA ALA A 4 21.80 -14.52 14.03
C ALA A 4 22.22 -13.98 15.41
N SER A 5 23.17 -14.64 16.08
CA SER A 5 23.64 -14.25 17.41
C SER A 5 24.18 -12.81 17.48
N ALA A 6 24.81 -12.33 16.40
CA ALA A 6 25.30 -10.96 16.30
C ALA A 6 24.17 -9.91 16.36
N CYS A 7 22.93 -10.30 16.09
CA CYS A 7 21.76 -9.42 16.13
C CYS A 7 21.03 -9.45 17.49
N ALA A 8 21.49 -10.26 18.44
CA ALA A 8 20.85 -10.36 19.73
C ALA A 8 20.88 -9.03 20.49
N ASN A 9 19.76 -8.65 21.10
CA ASN A 9 19.61 -7.41 21.86
C ASN A 9 19.93 -6.14 21.05
N GLN A 10 19.65 -6.16 19.74
CA GLN A 10 19.84 -5.04 18.84
C GLN A 10 18.53 -4.63 18.18
N ASP A 11 18.28 -3.33 18.04
CA ASP A 11 17.16 -2.76 17.30
C ASP A 11 17.56 -2.47 15.86
N PHE A 12 16.70 -2.78 14.91
CA PHE A 12 16.93 -2.56 13.50
C PHE A 12 15.71 -1.94 12.81
N ASN A 13 15.97 -0.94 11.96
CA ASN A 13 14.99 -0.50 10.99
C ASN A 13 14.96 -1.50 9.82
N ILE A 14 13.84 -2.16 9.62
CA ILE A 14 13.61 -3.08 8.50
C ILE A 14 12.58 -2.46 7.57
N THR A 15 12.97 -2.28 6.31
CA THR A 15 12.11 -1.80 5.21
C THR A 15 12.34 -2.67 3.99
N SER A 16 11.54 -2.49 2.92
CA SER A 16 11.75 -3.16 1.64
C SER A 16 13.13 -2.90 1.02
N GLY A 17 13.80 -1.82 1.43
CA GLY A 17 15.10 -1.42 0.86
C GLY A 17 15.01 -0.70 -0.47
N ASP A 18 13.86 -0.70 -1.08
CA ASP A 18 13.50 0.13 -2.23
C ASP A 18 13.06 1.52 -1.76
N LEU A 19 13.35 2.52 -2.57
CA LEU A 19 12.94 3.90 -2.34
C LEU A 19 12.09 4.36 -3.53
N PHE A 20 10.87 4.75 -3.27
CA PHE A 20 9.98 5.24 -4.33
C PHE A 20 9.17 6.46 -3.87
N ARG A 21 8.63 7.20 -4.84
CA ARG A 21 7.65 8.26 -4.63
C ARG A 21 6.29 7.84 -5.17
N TRP A 22 5.25 8.16 -4.45
CA TRP A 22 3.87 7.90 -4.88
C TRP A 22 3.55 8.53 -6.24
N SER A 23 4.07 9.72 -6.51
CA SER A 23 3.93 10.39 -7.82
C SER A 23 4.42 9.54 -8.99
N ASN A 24 5.41 8.66 -8.77
CA ASN A 24 5.93 7.75 -9.79
C ASN A 24 5.15 6.42 -9.84
N ARG A 25 4.44 6.05 -8.77
CA ARG A 25 3.69 4.78 -8.69
C ARG A 25 2.25 4.92 -9.17
N TRP A 26 1.58 6.04 -8.86
CA TRP A 26 0.18 6.25 -9.25
C TRP A 26 -0.09 6.08 -10.75
N PRO A 27 0.73 6.59 -11.69
CA PRO A 27 0.52 6.34 -13.11
C PRO A 27 0.47 4.86 -13.45
N LYS A 28 1.40 4.08 -12.90
CA LYS A 28 1.49 2.63 -13.14
C LYS A 28 0.32 1.86 -12.55
N PHE A 29 -0.17 2.28 -11.38
CA PHE A 29 -1.38 1.70 -10.80
C PHE A 29 -2.61 2.03 -11.63
N ALA A 30 -2.74 3.28 -12.10
CA ALA A 30 -3.83 3.66 -13.00
C ALA A 30 -3.82 2.81 -14.28
N ASP A 31 -2.64 2.61 -14.89
CA ASP A 31 -2.47 1.75 -16.06
C ASP A 31 -2.88 0.29 -15.77
N TYR A 32 -2.45 -0.25 -14.61
CA TYR A 32 -2.80 -1.61 -14.20
C TYR A 32 -4.32 -1.81 -14.11
N PHE A 33 -5.04 -0.84 -13.55
CA PHE A 33 -6.51 -0.89 -13.41
C PHE A 33 -7.25 -0.33 -14.64
N GLY A 34 -6.57 0.01 -15.73
CA GLY A 34 -7.19 0.59 -16.93
C GLY A 34 -7.84 1.94 -16.70
N MET A 35 -7.36 2.70 -15.71
CA MET A 35 -7.91 4.00 -15.32
C MET A 35 -7.11 5.17 -15.90
N ALA A 36 -7.81 6.22 -16.33
CA ALA A 36 -7.14 7.46 -16.71
C ALA A 36 -6.59 8.20 -15.49
N LEU A 37 -5.30 8.54 -15.53
CA LEU A 37 -4.69 9.37 -14.50
C LEU A 37 -5.27 10.79 -14.57
N ARG A 38 -5.70 11.32 -13.42
CA ARG A 38 -6.14 12.71 -13.27
C ARG A 38 -5.07 13.55 -12.58
N LEU A 39 -5.27 14.87 -12.64
CA LEU A 39 -4.45 15.81 -11.87
C LEU A 39 -4.59 15.51 -10.37
N PHE A 40 -3.51 15.81 -9.65
CA PHE A 40 -3.50 15.67 -8.19
C PHE A 40 -4.61 16.53 -7.57
N GLU A 41 -5.41 15.94 -6.71
CA GLU A 41 -6.47 16.59 -5.96
C GLU A 41 -6.35 16.20 -4.48
N THR A 42 -6.29 17.19 -3.60
CA THR A 42 -6.24 16.95 -2.15
C THR A 42 -7.65 16.74 -1.64
N VAL A 43 -7.98 15.53 -1.22
CA VAL A 43 -9.26 15.18 -0.64
C VAL A 43 -9.08 14.55 0.76
N ASN A 44 -10.04 14.78 1.65
CA ASN A 44 -10.13 14.00 2.87
C ASN A 44 -10.84 12.67 2.55
N LEU A 45 -10.09 11.59 2.45
CA LEU A 45 -10.64 10.29 2.06
C LEU A 45 -11.73 9.79 3.01
N ALA A 46 -11.61 10.05 4.31
CA ALA A 46 -12.63 9.64 5.27
C ALA A 46 -13.99 10.31 4.97
N ASP A 47 -13.97 11.62 4.72
CA ASP A 47 -15.18 12.36 4.37
C ASP A 47 -15.72 11.98 2.99
N TYR A 48 -14.80 11.82 2.01
CA TYR A 48 -15.14 11.45 0.64
C TYR A 48 -15.78 10.07 0.53
N MET A 49 -15.39 9.12 1.38
CA MET A 49 -15.87 7.74 1.32
C MET A 49 -17.13 7.48 2.16
N THR A 50 -17.61 8.47 2.96
CA THR A 50 -18.72 8.29 3.91
C THR A 50 -20.03 7.80 3.25
N ASP A 51 -20.32 8.26 2.03
CA ASP A 51 -21.56 7.95 1.30
C ASP A 51 -21.38 6.87 0.21
N LYS A 52 -20.24 6.19 0.16
CA LYS A 52 -19.89 5.27 -0.93
C LYS A 52 -20.26 3.80 -0.66
N GLU A 53 -20.77 3.46 0.52
CA GLU A 53 -21.15 2.08 0.87
C GLU A 53 -22.13 1.48 -0.14
N ALA A 54 -23.17 2.22 -0.54
CA ALA A 54 -24.15 1.73 -1.51
C ALA A 54 -23.55 1.50 -2.90
N VAL A 55 -22.54 2.29 -3.27
CA VAL A 55 -21.80 2.08 -4.52
C VAL A 55 -20.95 0.83 -4.42
N TRP A 56 -20.26 0.64 -3.30
CA TRP A 56 -19.44 -0.53 -3.04
C TRP A 56 -20.24 -1.83 -3.07
N GLN A 57 -21.41 -1.86 -2.44
CA GLN A 57 -22.30 -3.04 -2.47
C GLN A 57 -22.72 -3.42 -3.89
N ARG A 58 -23.03 -2.44 -4.76
CA ARG A 58 -23.33 -2.72 -6.18
C ARG A 58 -22.11 -3.28 -6.94
N VAL A 59 -20.91 -2.84 -6.60
CA VAL A 59 -19.66 -3.39 -7.17
C VAL A 59 -19.48 -4.85 -6.75
N ILE A 60 -19.67 -5.16 -5.46
CA ILE A 60 -19.63 -6.55 -4.95
C ILE A 60 -20.60 -7.44 -5.74
N GLU A 61 -21.87 -7.04 -5.84
CA GLU A 61 -22.89 -7.81 -6.52
C GLU A 61 -22.60 -8.00 -8.01
N GLY A 62 -22.21 -6.90 -8.69
CA GLY A 62 -21.94 -6.89 -10.13
C GLY A 62 -20.74 -7.73 -10.54
N HIS A 63 -19.76 -7.92 -9.65
CA HIS A 63 -18.50 -8.63 -9.96
C HIS A 63 -18.28 -9.88 -9.10
N THR A 64 -19.28 -10.28 -8.30
CA THR A 64 -19.21 -11.48 -7.46
C THR A 64 -17.98 -11.45 -6.55
N LEU A 65 -17.73 -10.31 -5.91
CA LEU A 65 -16.64 -10.14 -4.95
C LEU A 65 -17.00 -10.75 -3.59
N ILE A 66 -16.00 -10.91 -2.73
CA ILE A 66 -16.23 -11.32 -1.34
C ILE A 66 -17.09 -10.27 -0.64
N PRO A 67 -18.23 -10.63 -0.03
CA PRO A 67 -19.06 -9.69 0.71
C PRO A 67 -18.31 -9.08 1.91
N GLN A 68 -18.12 -7.77 1.88
CA GLN A 68 -17.48 -7.02 2.96
C GLN A 68 -17.91 -5.54 2.90
N SER A 69 -17.94 -4.88 4.04
CA SER A 69 -18.24 -3.44 4.05
C SER A 69 -17.06 -2.62 3.54
N LEU A 70 -17.35 -1.41 3.09
CA LEU A 70 -16.31 -0.48 2.65
C LEU A 70 -15.32 -0.14 3.78
N GLU A 71 -15.76 -0.14 5.03
CA GLU A 71 -14.91 0.06 6.21
C GLU A 71 -13.97 -1.14 6.46
N GLN A 72 -14.42 -2.36 6.15
CA GLN A 72 -13.57 -3.57 6.24
C GLN A 72 -12.51 -3.60 5.14
N VAL A 73 -12.78 -3.00 3.98
CA VAL A 73 -11.79 -2.91 2.88
C VAL A 73 -10.63 -2.00 3.24
N ALA A 74 -10.91 -0.86 3.86
CA ALA A 74 -9.85 0.09 4.20
C ALA A 74 -10.22 0.96 5.41
N MET A 75 -9.24 1.19 6.28
CA MET A 75 -9.35 2.14 7.39
C MET A 75 -9.14 3.57 6.89
N TRP A 76 -10.18 4.20 6.33
CA TRP A 76 -10.11 5.51 5.69
C TRP A 76 -9.55 6.61 6.60
N SER A 77 -9.81 6.56 7.90
CA SER A 77 -9.28 7.49 8.89
C SER A 77 -7.75 7.40 9.03
N TYR A 78 -7.17 6.21 8.84
CA TYR A 78 -5.72 6.00 8.90
C TYR A 78 -4.99 6.69 7.74
N TRP A 79 -5.59 6.70 6.55
CA TRP A 79 -5.03 7.31 5.36
C TRP A 79 -4.82 8.82 5.49
N ARG A 80 -5.62 9.50 6.31
CA ARG A 80 -5.41 10.91 6.65
C ARG A 80 -4.01 11.19 7.20
N HIS A 81 -3.48 10.28 8.01
CA HIS A 81 -2.16 10.44 8.64
C HIS A 81 -1.02 10.11 7.67
N LEU A 82 -1.22 9.19 6.74
CA LEU A 82 -0.19 8.78 5.77
C LEU A 82 0.02 9.80 4.66
N TRP A 83 -1.03 10.49 4.20
CA TRP A 83 -0.98 11.39 3.06
C TRP A 83 -0.86 12.87 3.44
N LYS A 84 -0.87 13.19 4.71
CA LYS A 84 -0.77 14.57 5.20
C LYS A 84 0.65 15.16 5.24
N PRO A 85 1.73 14.39 5.46
CA PRO A 85 3.07 14.95 5.55
C PRO A 85 3.54 15.57 4.24
N ASP A 86 4.06 16.81 4.32
CA ASP A 86 4.69 17.54 3.20
C ASP A 86 6.18 17.20 3.05
N TRP A 87 6.65 16.15 3.73
CA TRP A 87 8.05 15.74 3.74
C TRP A 87 8.21 14.27 3.38
N ASP A 88 9.39 13.95 2.86
CA ASP A 88 9.79 12.57 2.58
C ASP A 88 10.01 11.80 3.90
N ILE A 89 9.48 10.57 3.98
CA ILE A 89 9.69 9.66 5.10
C ILE A 89 10.72 8.62 4.66
N VAL A 90 11.91 8.67 5.24
CA VAL A 90 13.01 7.75 4.92
C VAL A 90 13.52 7.06 6.18
N SER A 91 13.57 5.74 6.15
CA SER A 91 14.17 4.94 7.22
C SER A 91 15.54 4.41 6.80
N SER A 92 16.58 4.73 7.58
CA SER A 92 17.93 4.22 7.32
C SER A 92 18.02 2.72 7.62
N ARG A 93 18.52 1.95 6.66
CA ARG A 93 18.85 0.53 6.80
C ARG A 93 20.33 0.25 6.98
N THR A 94 21.15 1.28 7.18
CA THR A 94 22.62 1.14 7.25
C THR A 94 23.04 0.09 8.28
N LYS A 95 22.50 0.16 9.49
CA LYS A 95 22.79 -0.83 10.54
C LYS A 95 22.39 -2.25 10.13
N ALA A 96 21.21 -2.43 9.57
CA ALA A 96 20.74 -3.74 9.10
C ALA A 96 21.70 -4.35 8.05
N ARG A 97 22.16 -3.53 7.08
CA ARG A 97 23.13 -3.95 6.06
C ARG A 97 24.49 -4.31 6.66
N GLN A 98 24.98 -3.54 7.63
CA GLN A 98 26.24 -3.85 8.34
C GLN A 98 26.17 -5.18 9.09
N PHE A 99 24.99 -5.60 9.50
CA PHE A 99 24.73 -6.89 10.15
C PHE A 99 24.32 -8.00 9.17
N GLY A 100 24.55 -7.80 7.86
CA GLY A 100 24.38 -8.84 6.85
C GLY A 100 22.98 -8.95 6.26
N PHE A 101 22.05 -8.00 6.55
CA PHE A 101 20.73 -8.00 5.93
C PHE A 101 20.73 -7.13 4.66
N HIS A 102 20.89 -7.78 3.51
CA HIS A 102 21.02 -7.14 2.20
C HIS A 102 19.77 -7.30 1.30
N ASP A 103 18.76 -8.00 1.76
CA ASP A 103 17.54 -8.25 0.98
C ASP A 103 16.86 -6.95 0.56
N ILE A 104 16.47 -6.90 -0.69
CA ILE A 104 15.71 -5.80 -1.28
C ILE A 104 14.45 -6.38 -1.92
N VAL A 105 13.31 -5.78 -1.62
CA VAL A 105 12.04 -6.08 -2.27
C VAL A 105 11.75 -4.96 -3.25
N ASP A 106 11.63 -5.29 -4.53
CA ASP A 106 11.10 -4.36 -5.54
C ASP A 106 9.65 -4.05 -5.20
N SER A 107 9.40 -2.82 -4.77
CA SER A 107 8.08 -2.38 -4.31
C SER A 107 7.05 -2.39 -5.44
N GLU A 108 7.45 -2.09 -6.68
CA GLU A 108 6.55 -2.13 -7.83
C GLU A 108 6.07 -3.55 -8.11
N ALA A 109 7.01 -4.46 -8.26
CA ALA A 109 6.69 -5.87 -8.48
C ALA A 109 5.90 -6.49 -7.31
N MET A 110 6.16 -6.04 -6.08
CA MET A 110 5.41 -6.46 -4.90
C MET A 110 3.94 -6.00 -4.98
N PHE A 111 3.70 -4.72 -5.31
CA PHE A 111 2.32 -4.21 -5.43
C PHE A 111 1.54 -4.94 -6.50
N PHE A 112 2.10 -5.14 -7.68
CA PHE A 112 1.39 -5.85 -8.75
C PHE A 112 1.10 -7.32 -8.39
N ARG A 113 2.03 -8.02 -7.76
CA ARG A 113 1.74 -9.38 -7.22
C ARG A 113 0.63 -9.37 -6.19
N MET A 114 0.56 -8.34 -5.32
CA MET A 114 -0.54 -8.20 -4.37
C MET A 114 -1.88 -7.94 -5.08
N PHE A 115 -1.88 -7.09 -6.09
CA PHE A 115 -3.09 -6.80 -6.87
C PHE A 115 -3.58 -8.05 -7.58
N ASP A 116 -2.71 -8.79 -8.26
CA ASP A 116 -3.05 -10.07 -8.88
C ASP A 116 -3.64 -11.07 -7.87
N HIS A 117 -3.01 -11.17 -6.70
CA HIS A 117 -3.49 -12.06 -5.63
C HIS A 117 -4.89 -11.66 -5.14
N PHE A 118 -5.13 -10.39 -4.90
CA PHE A 118 -6.43 -9.91 -4.44
C PHE A 118 -7.51 -9.98 -5.53
N HIS A 119 -7.14 -9.79 -6.79
CA HIS A 119 -8.03 -10.02 -7.91
C HIS A 119 -8.47 -11.49 -8.00
N VAL A 120 -7.53 -12.43 -7.95
CA VAL A 120 -7.83 -13.87 -7.92
C VAL A 120 -8.67 -14.25 -6.70
N ALA A 121 -8.38 -13.66 -5.54
CA ALA A 121 -9.15 -13.87 -4.32
C ALA A 121 -10.50 -13.13 -4.31
N LYS A 122 -10.84 -12.38 -5.37
CA LYS A 122 -12.08 -11.59 -5.48
C LYS A 122 -12.30 -10.58 -4.34
N VAL A 123 -11.23 -9.99 -3.85
CA VAL A 123 -11.27 -8.93 -2.84
C VAL A 123 -11.64 -7.59 -3.50
N PHE A 124 -11.14 -7.38 -4.73
CA PHE A 124 -11.50 -6.24 -5.60
C PHE A 124 -11.49 -6.67 -7.10
N LEU A 125 -11.80 -5.73 -7.98
CA LEU A 125 -11.89 -5.90 -9.44
C LEU A 125 -10.53 -6.20 -10.10
#